data_1ef0d1c5c5790cf2965016a5ebb995c4
#
_entry.id   1ef0d1c5c5790cf2965016a5ebb995c4
#
_cell.length_a   1.000
_cell.length_b   1.000
_cell.length_c   1.000
_cell.angle_alpha   90.00
_cell.angle_beta   90.00
_cell.angle_gamma   90.00
#
_symmetry.space_group_name_H-M   'P 1'
#
loop_
_entity.id
_entity.type
_entity.pdbx_description
1 polymer ?
#
loop_
_entity_poly.entity_id
_entity_poly.type
_entity_poly.pdbx_seq_one_letter_code
_entity_poly.pdbx_strand_id
1 'polypeptide(L)'
;MSEEGLTFTPVTRDSALPGPDEAGDFAPEIASLRDTAPPPPWCSYLAYEDSRAVAFGGFKGPPDANGEVEIGYLTFALQEGRGLAKRVAGHLVDVARDNDAARVCAHTLPEENASTGVLAANGFARDGWGEDEDVGRVWRWVLPL
;
A
#
# COMPACT_ATOMS: atom_id res chain seq x y z
N MET A 1 2.58 -8.63 -13.96
CA MET A 1 3.25 -7.68 -14.85
C MET A 1 4.16 -6.78 -14.06
N SER A 2 5.37 -6.55 -14.52
CA SER A 2 6.30 -5.66 -13.84
C SER A 2 6.11 -4.21 -14.27
N GLU A 3 6.07 -3.31 -13.31
CA GLU A 3 6.34 -1.92 -13.54
C GLU A 3 7.84 -1.80 -13.80
N GLU A 4 8.27 -0.91 -14.68
CA GLU A 4 9.68 -0.78 -15.06
C GLU A 4 10.65 -1.04 -13.91
N GLY A 5 11.33 -2.18 -13.95
CA GLY A 5 12.29 -2.58 -12.93
C GLY A 5 11.70 -3.08 -11.62
N LEU A 6 10.37 -3.02 -11.42
CA LEU A 6 9.74 -3.52 -10.20
C LEU A 6 8.88 -4.75 -10.47
N THR A 7 8.94 -5.68 -9.54
CA THR A 7 8.05 -6.84 -9.48
C THR A 7 7.27 -6.78 -8.18
N PHE A 8 5.95 -6.98 -8.25
CA PHE A 8 5.10 -6.96 -7.06
C PHE A 8 4.67 -8.39 -6.74
N THR A 9 4.95 -8.81 -5.52
CA THR A 9 4.67 -10.18 -5.08
C THR A 9 3.71 -10.17 -3.91
N PRO A 10 2.59 -10.91 -3.99
CA PRO A 10 1.66 -10.97 -2.86
C PRO A 10 2.32 -11.65 -1.65
N VAL A 11 2.03 -11.12 -0.46
CA VAL A 11 2.49 -11.68 0.80
C VAL A 11 1.46 -12.70 1.25
N THR A 12 1.88 -13.96 1.30
CA THR A 12 1.05 -15.08 1.78
C THR A 12 1.76 -15.75 2.96
N ARG A 13 1.11 -16.72 3.57
CA ARG A 13 1.70 -17.44 4.71
C ARG A 13 3.01 -18.14 4.37
N ASP A 14 3.19 -18.48 3.09
CA ASP A 14 4.38 -19.19 2.62
C ASP A 14 5.46 -18.26 2.06
N SER A 15 5.24 -16.95 2.10
CA SER A 15 6.16 -15.98 1.52
C SER A 15 7.49 -15.93 2.28
N ALA A 16 8.58 -15.88 1.54
CA ALA A 16 9.86 -15.47 2.08
C ALA A 16 9.82 -13.95 2.30
N LEU A 17 10.29 -13.47 3.44
CA LEU A 17 10.18 -12.05 3.81
C LEU A 17 11.55 -11.40 3.90
N PRO A 18 11.64 -10.09 3.60
CA PRO A 18 12.87 -9.35 3.80
C PRO A 18 13.23 -9.29 5.28
N GLY A 19 14.53 -9.34 5.56
CA GLY A 19 15.04 -9.16 6.91
C GLY A 19 15.31 -7.67 7.22
N PRO A 20 15.89 -7.39 8.41
CA PRO A 20 16.19 -6.01 8.80
C PRO A 20 17.17 -5.30 7.88
N ASP A 21 17.99 -6.03 7.14
CA ASP A 21 18.94 -5.46 6.18
C ASP A 21 18.23 -4.79 4.99
N GLU A 22 17.00 -5.21 4.66
CA GLU A 22 16.19 -4.59 3.61
C GLU A 22 15.06 -3.74 4.18
N ALA A 23 14.28 -4.32 5.08
CA ALA A 23 13.06 -3.70 5.62
C ALA A 23 13.29 -2.87 6.89
N GLY A 24 14.46 -2.97 7.52
CA GLY A 24 14.75 -2.21 8.72
C GLY A 24 13.76 -2.49 9.84
N ASP A 25 13.25 -1.44 10.44
CA ASP A 25 12.28 -1.52 11.54
C ASP A 25 10.93 -2.08 11.13
N PHE A 26 10.66 -2.19 9.84
CA PHE A 26 9.39 -2.73 9.33
C PHE A 26 9.39 -4.25 9.23
N ALA A 27 10.54 -4.92 9.37
CA ALA A 27 10.62 -6.37 9.22
C ALA A 27 9.67 -7.13 10.16
N PRO A 28 9.58 -6.81 11.46
CA PRO A 28 8.63 -7.49 12.35
C PRO A 28 7.17 -7.25 11.97
N GLU A 29 6.84 -6.03 11.51
CA GLU A 29 5.49 -5.68 11.09
C GLU A 29 5.08 -6.50 9.87
N ILE A 30 5.98 -6.62 8.88
CA ILE A 30 5.72 -7.41 7.68
C ILE A 30 5.52 -8.88 8.05
N ALA A 31 6.32 -9.41 8.96
CA ALA A 31 6.16 -10.80 9.43
C ALA A 31 4.80 -11.01 10.08
N SER A 32 4.33 -10.06 10.88
CA SER A 32 3.01 -10.11 11.50
C SER A 32 1.90 -10.11 10.43
N LEU A 33 2.03 -9.28 9.41
CA LEU A 33 1.06 -9.23 8.32
C LEU A 33 1.00 -10.55 7.55
N ARG A 34 2.14 -11.23 7.37
CA ARG A 34 2.16 -12.54 6.72
C ARG A 34 1.30 -13.55 7.48
N ASP A 35 1.41 -13.56 8.80
CA ASP A 35 0.71 -14.55 9.63
C ASP A 35 -0.81 -14.38 9.61
N THR A 36 -1.29 -13.18 9.31
CA THR A 36 -2.71 -12.86 9.24
C THR A 36 -3.18 -12.51 7.84
N ALA A 37 -2.36 -12.81 6.82
CA ALA A 37 -2.63 -12.39 5.45
C ALA A 37 -3.98 -12.92 4.94
N PRO A 38 -4.85 -12.06 4.44
CA PRO A 38 -6.01 -12.51 3.67
C PRO A 38 -5.56 -13.09 2.34
N PRO A 39 -6.40 -13.91 1.69
CA PRO A 39 -6.02 -14.44 0.38
C PRO A 39 -5.89 -13.33 -0.67
N PRO A 40 -4.96 -13.48 -1.63
CA PRO A 40 -4.89 -12.54 -2.76
C PRO A 40 -6.24 -12.47 -3.50
N PRO A 41 -6.59 -11.34 -4.10
CA PRO A 41 -5.76 -10.15 -4.30
C PRO A 41 -5.73 -9.15 -3.14
N TRP A 42 -6.56 -9.35 -2.13
CA TRP A 42 -6.80 -8.35 -1.08
C TRP A 42 -5.83 -8.46 0.09
N CYS A 43 -4.56 -8.65 -0.23
CA CYS A 43 -3.46 -8.81 0.73
C CYS A 43 -2.44 -7.70 0.57
N SER A 44 -1.31 -7.84 1.25
CA SER A 44 -0.16 -6.95 1.08
C SER A 44 0.74 -7.46 -0.04
N TYR A 45 1.52 -6.56 -0.63
CA TYR A 45 2.45 -6.86 -1.72
C TYR A 45 3.82 -6.29 -1.38
N LEU A 46 4.86 -7.06 -1.68
CA LEU A 46 6.24 -6.59 -1.63
C LEU A 46 6.68 -6.18 -3.02
N ALA A 47 7.33 -5.02 -3.12
CA ALA A 47 7.94 -4.57 -4.36
C ALA A 47 9.42 -4.95 -4.34
N TYR A 48 9.87 -5.62 -5.38
CA TYR A 48 11.25 -6.05 -5.57
C TYR A 48 11.86 -5.37 -6.78
N GLU A 49 13.12 -4.94 -6.61
CA GLU A 49 13.95 -4.45 -7.70
C GLU A 49 15.20 -5.32 -7.70
N ASP A 50 15.45 -6.05 -8.80
CA ASP A 50 16.60 -6.95 -8.93
C ASP A 50 16.75 -7.89 -7.73
N SER A 51 15.65 -8.51 -7.31
CA SER A 51 15.59 -9.46 -6.20
C SER A 51 15.74 -8.83 -4.81
N ARG A 52 15.80 -7.51 -4.72
CA ARG A 52 15.88 -6.80 -3.43
C ARG A 52 14.53 -6.18 -3.11
N ALA A 53 14.02 -6.42 -1.91
CA ALA A 53 12.80 -5.79 -1.45
C ALA A 53 13.05 -4.29 -1.20
N VAL A 54 12.24 -3.42 -1.78
CA VAL A 54 12.44 -1.97 -1.71
C VAL A 54 11.26 -1.20 -1.12
N ALA A 55 10.06 -1.79 -1.15
CA ALA A 55 8.86 -1.13 -0.66
C ALA A 55 7.76 -2.16 -0.44
N PHE A 56 6.72 -1.77 0.25
CA PHE A 56 5.52 -2.61 0.29
C PHE A 56 4.26 -1.77 0.47
N GLY A 57 3.12 -2.39 0.19
CA GLY A 57 1.83 -1.80 0.44
C GLY A 57 0.77 -2.85 0.30
N GLY A 58 -0.45 -2.54 0.69
CA GLY A 58 -1.49 -3.54 0.62
C GLY A 58 -2.87 -3.01 0.91
N PHE A 59 -3.80 -3.93 0.84
CA PHE A 59 -5.20 -3.67 1.18
C PHE A 59 -5.43 -4.02 2.63
N LYS A 60 -6.23 -3.21 3.31
CA LYS A 60 -6.60 -3.46 4.70
C LYS A 60 -7.65 -4.55 4.83
N GLY A 61 -8.23 -4.97 3.70
CA GLY A 61 -9.19 -6.06 3.63
C GLY A 61 -9.88 -6.08 2.28
N PRO A 62 -10.79 -7.03 2.06
CA PRO A 62 -11.58 -7.07 0.83
C PRO A 62 -12.58 -5.91 0.75
N PRO A 63 -13.21 -5.69 -0.42
CA PRO A 63 -14.20 -4.62 -0.56
C PRO A 63 -15.32 -4.72 0.47
N ASP A 64 -15.74 -3.57 0.99
CA ASP A 64 -16.89 -3.49 1.88
C ASP A 64 -18.20 -3.57 1.09
N ALA A 65 -19.33 -3.35 1.78
CA ALA A 65 -20.64 -3.44 1.16
C ALA A 65 -20.84 -2.44 0.00
N ASN A 66 -20.04 -1.38 -0.03
CA ASN A 66 -20.08 -0.35 -1.07
C ASN A 66 -19.03 -0.56 -2.17
N GLY A 67 -18.27 -1.64 -2.09
CA GLY A 67 -17.21 -1.90 -3.05
C GLY A 67 -15.93 -1.09 -2.81
N GLU A 68 -15.76 -0.54 -1.61
CA GLU A 68 -14.60 0.28 -1.27
C GLU A 68 -13.51 -0.54 -0.62
N VAL A 69 -12.26 -0.32 -1.05
CA VAL A 69 -11.07 -0.92 -0.42
C VAL A 69 -10.17 0.18 0.09
N GLU A 70 -9.52 -0.07 1.22
CA GLU A 70 -8.54 0.87 1.79
C GLU A 70 -7.13 0.34 1.59
N ILE A 71 -6.22 1.24 1.20
CA ILE A 71 -4.81 0.89 0.97
C ILE A 71 -3.89 1.61 1.97
N GLY A 72 -2.73 0.99 2.19
CA GLY A 72 -1.59 1.59 2.86
C GLY A 72 -0.32 1.20 2.11
N TYR A 73 0.75 2.00 2.25
CA TYR A 73 2.01 1.76 1.54
C TYR A 73 3.16 2.43 2.28
N LEU A 74 4.37 1.91 2.05
CA LEU A 74 5.59 2.54 2.54
C LEU A 74 6.78 2.16 1.66
N THR A 75 7.85 2.96 1.74
CA THR A 75 9.13 2.67 1.13
C THR A 75 10.13 2.38 2.24
N PHE A 76 10.98 1.38 2.07
CA PHE A 76 12.01 1.08 3.05
C PHE A 76 13.02 2.23 3.11
N ALA A 77 13.53 2.51 4.32
CA ALA A 77 14.31 3.73 4.58
C ALA A 77 15.47 3.95 3.61
N LEU A 78 16.19 2.89 3.23
CA LEU A 78 17.32 2.99 2.31
C LEU A 78 16.91 3.29 0.87
N GLN A 79 15.61 3.21 0.58
CA GLN A 79 15.08 3.35 -0.79
C GLN A 79 14.22 4.60 -0.97
N GLU A 80 14.12 5.45 0.05
CA GLU A 80 13.30 6.67 -0.03
C GLU A 80 13.82 7.65 -1.07
N GLY A 81 12.93 8.50 -1.56
CA GLY A 81 13.30 9.54 -2.51
C GLY A 81 13.32 9.09 -3.97
N ARG A 82 12.87 7.86 -4.28
CA ARG A 82 12.91 7.28 -5.62
C ARG A 82 11.54 7.14 -6.29
N GLY A 83 10.50 7.65 -5.66
CA GLY A 83 9.13 7.53 -6.20
C GLY A 83 8.52 6.13 -6.08
N LEU A 84 9.08 5.27 -5.24
CA LEU A 84 8.61 3.89 -5.10
C LEU A 84 7.22 3.79 -4.49
N ALA A 85 6.91 4.62 -3.49
CA ALA A 85 5.57 4.63 -2.88
C ALA A 85 4.48 4.96 -3.91
N LYS A 86 4.76 5.88 -4.82
CA LYS A 86 3.83 6.21 -5.92
C LYS A 86 3.56 5.00 -6.80
N ARG A 87 4.59 4.23 -7.10
CA ARG A 87 4.47 3.03 -7.95
C ARG A 87 3.74 1.90 -7.22
N VAL A 88 3.99 1.73 -5.92
CA VAL A 88 3.26 0.76 -5.09
C VAL A 88 1.77 1.11 -5.05
N ALA A 89 1.44 2.37 -4.76
CA ALA A 89 0.05 2.81 -4.74
C ALA A 89 -0.63 2.61 -6.10
N GLY A 90 0.08 2.90 -7.19
CA GLY A 90 -0.42 2.67 -8.55
C GLY A 90 -0.71 1.20 -8.82
N HIS A 91 0.16 0.29 -8.36
CA HIS A 91 -0.08 -1.15 -8.47
C HIS A 91 -1.35 -1.56 -7.71
N LEU A 92 -1.53 -1.07 -6.49
CA LEU A 92 -2.72 -1.41 -5.71
C LEU A 92 -4.01 -0.91 -6.38
N VAL A 93 -3.97 0.27 -6.99
CA VAL A 93 -5.09 0.80 -7.76
C VAL A 93 -5.40 -0.13 -8.94
N ASP A 94 -4.39 -0.59 -9.66
CA ASP A 94 -4.58 -1.50 -10.78
C ASP A 94 -5.18 -2.83 -10.34
N VAL A 95 -4.71 -3.39 -9.22
CA VAL A 95 -5.27 -4.63 -8.66
C VAL A 95 -6.75 -4.43 -8.31
N ALA A 96 -7.08 -3.31 -7.66
CA ALA A 96 -8.46 -3.02 -7.28
C ALA A 96 -9.36 -2.89 -8.52
N ARG A 97 -8.88 -2.19 -9.54
CA ARG A 97 -9.63 -2.02 -10.79
C ARG A 97 -9.85 -3.35 -11.50
N ASP A 98 -8.83 -4.19 -11.56
CA ASP A 98 -8.90 -5.49 -12.23
C ASP A 98 -9.79 -6.49 -11.49
N ASN A 99 -10.09 -6.22 -10.23
CA ASN A 99 -10.93 -7.09 -9.39
C ASN A 99 -12.26 -6.42 -9.01
N ASP A 100 -12.69 -5.46 -9.81
CA ASP A 100 -14.04 -4.87 -9.78
C ASP A 100 -14.39 -4.11 -8.48
N ALA A 101 -13.40 -3.59 -7.76
CA ALA A 101 -13.69 -2.67 -6.66
C ALA A 101 -14.32 -1.39 -7.21
N ALA A 102 -15.21 -0.78 -6.45
CA ALA A 102 -15.89 0.44 -6.88
C ALA A 102 -15.01 1.67 -6.68
N ARG A 103 -14.21 1.68 -5.62
CA ARG A 103 -13.29 2.78 -5.31
C ARG A 103 -12.19 2.33 -4.36
N VAL A 104 -11.14 3.13 -4.33
CA VAL A 104 -10.03 2.96 -3.40
C VAL A 104 -9.99 4.16 -2.48
N CYS A 105 -9.79 3.95 -1.19
CA CYS A 105 -9.54 5.03 -0.24
C CYS A 105 -8.22 4.85 0.48
N ALA A 106 -7.72 5.95 1.03
CA ALA A 106 -6.52 5.96 1.85
C ALA A 106 -6.62 7.11 2.85
N HIS A 107 -5.86 7.02 3.93
CA HIS A 107 -5.84 8.05 4.96
C HIS A 107 -4.43 8.59 5.15
N THR A 108 -4.31 9.89 5.39
CA THR A 108 -3.04 10.56 5.68
C THR A 108 -3.21 11.46 6.89
N LEU A 109 -2.09 11.83 7.51
CA LEU A 109 -2.11 12.91 8.49
C LEU A 109 -2.69 14.18 7.84
N PRO A 110 -3.35 15.06 8.62
CA PRO A 110 -4.00 16.26 8.06
C PRO A 110 -2.99 17.37 7.76
N GLU A 111 -2.03 17.07 6.88
CA GLU A 111 -0.97 17.98 6.47
C GLU A 111 -0.41 17.56 5.11
N GLU A 112 0.11 18.52 4.36
CA GLU A 112 0.80 18.22 3.12
C GLU A 112 2.12 17.51 3.43
N ASN A 113 2.34 16.33 2.83
CA ASN A 113 3.54 15.54 3.03
C ASN A 113 3.77 14.61 1.84
N ALA A 114 4.77 13.73 1.94
CA ALA A 114 5.09 12.79 0.86
C ALA A 114 3.90 11.90 0.52
N SER A 115 3.14 11.44 1.53
CA SER A 115 1.99 10.56 1.33
C SER A 115 0.87 11.26 0.56
N THR A 116 0.57 12.55 0.87
CA THR A 116 -0.45 13.30 0.12
C THR A 116 -0.02 13.48 -1.34
N GLY A 117 1.27 13.68 -1.59
CA GLY A 117 1.81 13.77 -2.94
C GLY A 117 1.65 12.46 -3.72
N VAL A 118 1.88 11.33 -3.08
CA VAL A 118 1.69 10.00 -3.68
C VAL A 118 0.24 9.81 -4.12
N LEU A 119 -0.70 10.15 -3.26
CA LEU A 119 -2.12 9.98 -3.57
C LEU A 119 -2.57 10.92 -4.68
N ALA A 120 -2.20 12.19 -4.61
CA ALA A 120 -2.53 13.15 -5.67
C ALA A 120 -1.97 12.72 -7.01
N ALA A 121 -0.74 12.20 -7.04
CA ALA A 121 -0.09 11.73 -8.27
C ALA A 121 -0.81 10.52 -8.87
N ASN A 122 -1.54 9.75 -8.08
CA ASN A 122 -2.32 8.61 -8.55
C ASN A 122 -3.80 8.95 -8.81
N GLY A 123 -4.15 10.22 -8.76
CA GLY A 123 -5.50 10.68 -9.10
C GLY A 123 -6.49 10.72 -7.94
N PHE A 124 -6.04 10.47 -6.72
CA PHE A 124 -6.90 10.56 -5.54
C PHE A 124 -7.25 12.01 -5.24
N ALA A 125 -8.46 12.24 -4.74
CA ALA A 125 -8.89 13.54 -4.24
C ALA A 125 -9.26 13.43 -2.77
N ARG A 126 -9.06 14.52 -2.04
CA ARG A 126 -9.48 14.57 -0.64
C ARG A 126 -11.00 14.51 -0.56
N ASP A 127 -11.50 13.72 0.38
CA ASP A 127 -12.93 13.50 0.59
C ASP A 127 -13.22 13.50 2.10
N GLY A 128 -12.99 14.64 2.74
CA GLY A 128 -13.33 14.84 4.15
C GLY A 128 -12.31 14.23 5.10
N TRP A 129 -12.82 13.72 6.20
CA TRP A 129 -12.04 13.26 7.34
C TRP A 129 -12.34 11.82 7.67
N GLY A 130 -11.34 11.15 8.25
CA GLY A 130 -11.48 9.82 8.85
C GLY A 130 -10.94 9.85 10.28
N GLU A 131 -10.97 8.70 10.92
CA GLU A 131 -10.43 8.50 12.25
C GLU A 131 -9.40 7.37 12.23
N ASP A 132 -8.28 7.58 12.89
CA ASP A 132 -7.24 6.58 13.07
C ASP A 132 -7.04 6.34 14.55
N GLU A 133 -6.92 5.07 14.95
CA GLU A 133 -6.82 4.69 16.36
C GLU A 133 -5.60 5.30 17.06
N ASP A 134 -4.51 5.48 16.32
CA ASP A 134 -3.25 5.93 16.90
C ASP A 134 -3.08 7.45 16.86
N VAL A 135 -3.58 8.11 15.82
CA VAL A 135 -3.30 9.53 15.60
C VAL A 135 -4.55 10.42 15.58
N GLY A 136 -5.75 9.86 15.69
CA GLY A 136 -6.99 10.61 15.74
C GLY A 136 -7.50 10.99 14.34
N ARG A 137 -7.87 12.26 14.15
CA ARG A 137 -8.43 12.70 12.87
C ARG A 137 -7.37 12.69 11.77
N VAL A 138 -7.76 12.17 10.61
CA VAL A 138 -6.91 12.08 9.42
C VAL A 138 -7.68 12.60 8.22
N TRP A 139 -6.96 12.95 7.15
CA TRP A 139 -7.59 13.26 5.87
C TRP A 139 -7.93 11.95 5.16
N ARG A 140 -9.14 11.89 4.60
CA ARG A 140 -9.58 10.78 3.76
C ARG A 140 -9.37 11.15 2.29
N TRP A 141 -8.84 10.21 1.53
CA TRP A 141 -8.59 10.35 0.09
C TRP A 141 -9.33 9.23 -0.64
N VAL A 142 -9.90 9.55 -1.79
CA VAL A 142 -10.71 8.58 -2.55
C VAL A 142 -10.38 8.67 -4.04
N LEU A 143 -10.35 7.51 -4.68
CA LEU A 143 -10.24 7.38 -6.13
C LEU A 143 -11.36 6.45 -6.60
N PRO A 144 -12.39 6.98 -7.28
CA PRO A 144 -13.39 6.14 -7.96
C PRO A 144 -12.75 5.36 -9.12
N LEU A 145 -13.17 4.13 -9.31
CA LEU A 145 -12.62 3.28 -10.35
C LEU A 145 -13.57 3.09 -11.53
#